data_b93f4a8f8d782a6a78174cc4096bbc65
#
_entry.id   b93f4a8f8d782a6a78174cc4096bbc65
#
_cell.length_a   1.000
_cell.length_b   1.000
_cell.length_c   1.000
_cell.angle_alpha   90.00
_cell.angle_beta   90.00
_cell.angle_gamma   90.00
#
_symmetry.space_group_name_H-M   'P 1'
#
loop_
_entity.id
_entity.type
_entity.pdbx_description
1 polymer ?
#
loop_
_entity_poly.entity_id
_entity_poly.type
_entity_poly.pdbx_seq_one_letter_code
_entity_poly.pdbx_strand_id
1 'polypeptide(L)'
;MAGRGKRTTDYVRALIPLGFESFQINFWQTLDGIELPRLAAELRPLLDASGTIVSSLAVFGNPLETGEKDMETRRAWEKAIDAAPEFGCDIVCGFTGRVRGKPVSDSIPRLKEVWLPLVERAEARGVRIAFENCPMGGTWESGDWNIAFNPDAWELLFAALPSGRVGLEWEPCHQICQLIDPIPQLREWVSRVFHVHGKDAEIDRHCLATRGISGAKPFCWHRAPGFGQTDWTSIISILRGAGYRGAIDIEGWHDPVYRDELEMTGQVHALRHLQRCRGGEFVLNPVIEA
;
A
#
# COMPACT_ATOMS: atom_id res chain seq x y z
N MET A 1 3.98 9.29 1.57
CA MET A 1 3.61 9.04 2.98
C MET A 1 3.50 10.35 3.75
N ALA A 2 2.31 10.74 4.14
CA ALA A 2 2.05 11.98 4.87
C ALA A 2 1.65 11.73 6.34
N GLY A 3 2.19 10.72 6.97
CA GLY A 3 1.76 10.28 8.30
C GLY A 3 2.79 10.56 9.39
N ARG A 4 3.15 11.83 9.62
CA ARG A 4 4.03 12.19 10.75
C ARG A 4 3.27 12.86 11.89
N GLY A 5 2.18 12.25 12.35
CA GLY A 5 1.43 12.69 13.51
C GLY A 5 0.89 14.12 13.36
N LYS A 6 1.11 14.96 14.37
CA LYS A 6 0.59 16.34 14.42
C LYS A 6 1.07 17.26 13.28
N ARG A 7 2.00 16.83 12.44
CA ARG A 7 2.54 17.57 11.29
C ARG A 7 1.96 17.15 9.94
N THR A 8 1.01 16.22 9.91
CA THR A 8 0.48 15.67 8.64
C THR A 8 -0.03 16.78 7.73
N THR A 9 -0.83 17.70 8.25
CA THR A 9 -1.40 18.82 7.48
C THR A 9 -0.32 19.73 6.89
N ASP A 10 0.73 20.06 7.66
CA ASP A 10 1.84 20.89 7.18
C ASP A 10 2.67 20.18 6.13
N TYR A 11 2.85 18.87 6.29
CA TYR A 11 3.59 18.06 5.32
C TYR A 11 2.82 17.94 3.99
N VAL A 12 1.52 17.65 4.03
CA VAL A 12 0.67 17.66 2.83
C VAL A 12 0.72 19.01 2.14
N ARG A 13 0.59 20.12 2.89
CA ARG A 13 0.69 21.48 2.35
C ARG A 13 2.01 21.71 1.61
N ALA A 14 3.12 21.19 2.13
CA ALA A 14 4.43 21.32 1.50
C ALA A 14 4.59 20.45 0.23
N LEU A 15 3.86 19.33 0.13
CA LEU A 15 3.93 18.40 -0.99
C LEU A 15 3.03 18.81 -2.19
N ILE A 16 1.91 19.48 -1.95
CA ILE A 16 0.97 19.90 -3.00
C ILE A 16 1.67 20.67 -4.14
N PRO A 17 2.53 21.68 -3.87
CA PRO A 17 3.22 22.42 -4.93
C PRO A 17 4.18 21.59 -5.78
N LEU A 18 4.57 20.41 -5.33
CA LEU A 18 5.43 19.48 -6.06
C LEU A 18 4.65 18.66 -7.10
N GLY A 19 3.32 18.75 -7.11
CA GLY A 19 2.45 18.13 -8.11
C GLY A 19 1.93 16.75 -7.74
N PHE A 20 2.03 16.33 -6.48
CA PHE A 20 1.38 15.09 -6.01
C PHE A 20 -0.14 15.25 -6.06
N GLU A 21 -0.82 14.22 -6.57
CA GLU A 21 -2.26 14.23 -6.85
C GLU A 21 -3.08 13.55 -5.75
N SER A 22 -2.42 12.67 -4.96
CA SER A 22 -3.05 11.92 -3.87
C SER A 22 -2.08 11.69 -2.71
N PHE A 23 -2.66 11.37 -1.56
CA PHE A 23 -1.91 11.07 -0.35
C PHE A 23 -2.52 9.89 0.39
N GLN A 24 -1.73 8.86 0.67
CA GLN A 24 -2.05 7.87 1.68
C GLN A 24 -1.55 8.35 3.04
N ILE A 25 -2.39 8.31 4.06
CA ILE A 25 -2.01 8.69 5.44
C ILE A 25 -1.75 7.44 6.25
N ASN A 26 -0.49 7.25 6.65
CA ASN A 26 -0.01 6.03 7.28
C ASN A 26 0.17 6.20 8.79
N PHE A 27 -0.21 5.17 9.53
CA PHE A 27 -0.02 5.02 10.97
C PHE A 27 0.78 3.76 11.25
N TRP A 28 1.89 3.90 11.99
CA TRP A 28 2.71 2.76 12.37
C TRP A 28 2.26 2.20 13.71
N GLN A 29 1.62 1.06 13.68
CA GLN A 29 1.02 0.30 14.79
C GLN A 29 -0.15 1.03 15.49
N THR A 30 -0.02 2.29 15.82
CA THR A 30 -1.00 3.06 16.59
C THR A 30 -1.32 4.40 15.91
N LEU A 31 -2.38 5.05 16.34
CA LEU A 31 -2.70 6.41 15.88
C LEU A 31 -1.90 7.51 16.63
N ASP A 32 -1.06 7.16 17.60
CA ASP A 32 -0.23 8.09 18.40
C ASP A 32 -1.02 9.27 18.97
N GLY A 33 -2.26 9.02 19.40
CA GLY A 33 -3.15 10.04 19.95
C GLY A 33 -3.72 11.03 18.93
N ILE A 34 -3.63 10.72 17.63
CA ILE A 34 -4.25 11.52 16.58
C ILE A 34 -5.75 11.26 16.56
N GLU A 35 -6.52 12.35 16.66
CA GLU A 35 -7.97 12.31 16.47
C GLU A 35 -8.28 12.44 14.97
N LEU A 36 -8.67 11.34 14.32
CA LEU A 36 -8.87 11.27 12.88
C LEU A 36 -9.92 12.26 12.36
N PRO A 37 -11.10 12.46 12.99
CA PRO A 37 -12.06 13.45 12.54
C PRO A 37 -11.49 14.87 12.50
N ARG A 38 -10.68 15.21 13.49
CA ARG A 38 -10.01 16.51 13.55
C ARG A 38 -9.00 16.65 12.41
N LEU A 39 -8.17 15.63 12.18
CA LEU A 39 -7.21 15.62 11.08
C LEU A 39 -7.91 15.76 9.71
N ALA A 40 -9.02 15.06 9.50
CA ALA A 40 -9.83 15.18 8.29
C ALA A 40 -10.32 16.63 8.09
N ALA A 41 -10.85 17.26 9.14
CA ALA A 41 -11.31 18.64 9.08
C ALA A 41 -10.16 19.63 8.80
N GLU A 42 -8.96 19.39 9.33
CA GLU A 42 -7.76 20.23 9.07
C GLU A 42 -7.24 20.08 7.64
N LEU A 43 -7.35 18.88 7.03
CA LEU A 43 -6.90 18.62 5.66
C LEU A 43 -7.87 19.11 4.60
N ARG A 44 -9.18 19.04 4.84
CA ARG A 44 -10.21 19.34 3.84
C ARG A 44 -10.00 20.65 3.09
N PRO A 45 -9.75 21.81 3.72
CA PRO A 45 -9.56 23.07 2.98
C PRO A 45 -8.34 23.04 2.04
N LEU A 46 -7.29 22.29 2.39
CA LEU A 46 -6.11 22.16 1.54
C LEU A 46 -6.39 21.28 0.32
N LEU A 47 -7.08 20.17 0.53
CA LEU A 47 -7.43 19.22 -0.51
C LEU A 47 -8.42 19.86 -1.50
N ASP A 48 -9.46 20.53 -1.00
CA ASP A 48 -10.45 21.22 -1.84
C ASP A 48 -9.82 22.34 -2.68
N ALA A 49 -8.89 23.11 -2.11
CA ALA A 49 -8.20 24.20 -2.81
C ALA A 49 -7.22 23.71 -3.89
N SER A 50 -6.64 22.52 -3.73
CA SER A 50 -5.63 21.97 -4.64
C SER A 50 -6.19 20.94 -5.63
N GLY A 51 -7.40 20.41 -5.39
CA GLY A 51 -7.95 19.27 -6.13
C GLY A 51 -7.23 17.95 -5.85
N THR A 52 -6.41 17.88 -4.78
CA THR A 52 -5.77 16.63 -4.35
C THR A 52 -6.71 15.84 -3.45
N ILE A 53 -6.45 14.53 -3.27
CA ILE A 53 -7.29 13.64 -2.48
C ILE A 53 -6.49 12.88 -1.42
N VAL A 54 -7.16 12.41 -0.39
CA VAL A 54 -6.69 11.28 0.41
C VAL A 54 -7.16 10.01 -0.30
N SER A 55 -6.22 9.19 -0.76
CA SER A 55 -6.48 7.93 -1.48
C SER A 55 -6.90 6.81 -0.53
N SER A 56 -6.28 6.78 0.63
CA SER A 56 -6.53 5.78 1.67
C SER A 56 -5.96 6.20 3.02
N LEU A 57 -6.46 5.60 4.08
CA LEU A 57 -5.78 5.56 5.38
C LEU A 57 -5.06 4.21 5.49
N ALA A 58 -3.93 4.15 6.20
CA ALA A 58 -3.23 2.89 6.38
C ALA A 58 -2.76 2.67 7.82
N VAL A 59 -2.90 1.43 8.31
CA VAL A 59 -2.44 1.01 9.64
C VAL A 59 -1.51 -0.19 9.50
N PHE A 60 -0.23 0.04 9.70
CA PHE A 60 0.83 -0.97 9.59
C PHE A 60 1.21 -1.51 10.97
N GLY A 61 0.70 -2.67 11.31
CA GLY A 61 0.95 -3.33 12.58
C GLY A 61 0.40 -4.76 12.59
N ASN A 62 0.51 -5.46 13.70
CA ASN A 62 0.01 -6.83 13.83
C ASN A 62 -1.26 -6.89 14.69
N PRO A 63 -2.48 -6.87 14.11
CA PRO A 63 -3.72 -6.93 14.90
C PRO A 63 -4.06 -8.33 15.41
N LEU A 64 -3.36 -9.40 15.00
CA LEU A 64 -3.69 -10.77 15.39
C LEU A 64 -3.19 -11.13 16.78
N GLU A 65 -2.17 -10.47 17.28
CA GLU A 65 -1.60 -10.73 18.60
C GLU A 65 -2.32 -10.00 19.73
N THR A 66 -1.93 -10.26 20.97
CA THR A 66 -2.60 -9.77 22.18
C THR A 66 -1.77 -8.82 23.03
N GLY A 67 -0.57 -8.47 22.59
CA GLY A 67 0.23 -7.44 23.22
C GLY A 67 -0.46 -6.08 23.19
N GLU A 68 -0.06 -5.19 24.07
CA GLU A 68 -0.68 -3.85 24.21
C GLU A 68 -0.72 -3.10 22.87
N LYS A 69 0.41 -3.02 22.17
CA LYS A 69 0.49 -2.39 20.85
C LYS A 69 -0.33 -3.11 19.77
N ASP A 70 -0.41 -4.43 19.85
CA ASP A 70 -1.19 -5.23 18.90
C ASP A 70 -2.69 -4.96 19.06
N MET A 71 -3.14 -4.83 20.29
CA MET A 71 -4.51 -4.43 20.61
C MET A 71 -4.80 -2.96 20.22
N GLU A 72 -3.81 -2.07 20.36
CA GLU A 72 -3.92 -0.70 19.87
C GLU A 72 -3.97 -0.66 18.34
N THR A 73 -3.20 -1.50 17.64
CA THR A 73 -3.29 -1.67 16.19
C THR A 73 -4.70 -2.04 15.76
N ARG A 74 -5.35 -2.97 16.46
CA ARG A 74 -6.74 -3.35 16.17
C ARG A 74 -7.70 -2.18 16.36
N ARG A 75 -7.58 -1.45 17.48
CA ARG A 75 -8.37 -0.23 17.71
C ARG A 75 -8.09 0.87 16.68
N ALA A 76 -6.84 0.96 16.18
CA ALA A 76 -6.48 1.89 15.12
C ALA A 76 -7.19 1.52 13.79
N TRP A 77 -7.28 0.23 13.45
CA TRP A 77 -8.05 -0.23 12.30
C TRP A 77 -9.54 0.09 12.43
N GLU A 78 -10.16 -0.16 13.59
CA GLU A 78 -11.56 0.20 13.85
C GLU A 78 -11.81 1.70 13.63
N LYS A 79 -10.97 2.55 14.19
CA LYS A 79 -11.06 4.01 14.05
C LYS A 79 -10.79 4.48 12.62
N ALA A 80 -9.82 3.88 11.92
CA ALA A 80 -9.52 4.22 10.53
C ALA A 80 -10.69 3.86 9.60
N ILE A 81 -11.32 2.68 9.79
CA ILE A 81 -12.51 2.28 9.04
C ILE A 81 -13.66 3.26 9.27
N ASP A 82 -13.89 3.68 10.53
CA ASP A 82 -14.95 4.63 10.84
C ASP A 82 -14.71 6.01 10.24
N ALA A 83 -13.46 6.46 10.21
CA ALA A 83 -13.08 7.81 9.81
C ALA A 83 -12.79 7.96 8.30
N ALA A 84 -12.54 6.89 7.56
CA ALA A 84 -12.18 6.97 6.14
C ALA A 84 -13.14 7.84 5.30
N PRO A 85 -14.49 7.75 5.47
CA PRO A 85 -15.40 8.63 4.75
C PRO A 85 -15.22 10.13 5.05
N GLU A 86 -14.75 10.48 6.24
CA GLU A 86 -14.50 11.88 6.63
C GLU A 86 -13.32 12.48 5.85
N PHE A 87 -12.36 11.64 5.45
CA PHE A 87 -11.25 12.00 4.55
C PHE A 87 -11.66 12.01 3.08
N GLY A 88 -12.86 11.57 2.74
CA GLY A 88 -13.33 11.42 1.36
C GLY A 88 -12.75 10.18 0.67
N CYS A 89 -12.22 9.22 1.41
CA CYS A 89 -11.75 7.94 0.89
C CYS A 89 -12.61 6.77 1.39
N ASP A 90 -12.56 5.67 0.64
CA ASP A 90 -13.29 4.44 0.95
C ASP A 90 -12.36 3.23 1.11
N ILE A 91 -11.08 3.46 1.34
CA ILE A 91 -10.08 2.39 1.46
C ILE A 91 -9.29 2.59 2.75
N VAL A 92 -9.14 1.49 3.51
CA VAL A 92 -8.18 1.39 4.62
C VAL A 92 -7.21 0.26 4.31
N CYS A 93 -5.93 0.58 4.33
CA CYS A 93 -4.82 -0.30 3.97
C CYS A 93 -4.03 -0.78 5.19
N GLY A 94 -3.16 -1.77 5.00
CA GLY A 94 -2.16 -2.18 5.99
C GLY A 94 -1.94 -3.68 6.08
N PHE A 95 -1.39 -4.15 7.20
CA PHE A 95 -1.04 -5.55 7.37
C PHE A 95 -2.19 -6.38 7.94
N THR A 96 -2.31 -7.62 7.46
CA THR A 96 -3.22 -8.62 8.03
C THR A 96 -2.90 -8.95 9.49
N GLY A 97 -1.64 -8.81 9.88
CA GLY A 97 -1.07 -9.44 11.05
C GLY A 97 -0.64 -10.90 10.80
N ARG A 98 -0.01 -11.49 11.80
CA ARG A 98 0.45 -12.88 11.84
C ARG A 98 0.54 -13.39 13.26
N VAL A 99 0.23 -14.65 13.50
CA VAL A 99 0.62 -15.31 14.76
C VAL A 99 2.14 -15.48 14.73
N ARG A 100 2.82 -14.77 15.63
CA ARG A 100 4.29 -14.62 15.59
C ARG A 100 5.02 -15.96 15.61
N GLY A 101 6.03 -16.08 14.76
CA GLY A 101 6.86 -17.26 14.64
C GLY A 101 6.17 -18.50 14.10
N LYS A 102 4.92 -18.40 13.59
CA LYS A 102 4.15 -19.55 13.10
C LYS A 102 4.04 -19.53 11.57
N PRO A 103 3.80 -20.69 10.93
CA PRO A 103 3.45 -20.77 9.53
C PRO A 103 2.22 -19.91 9.17
N VAL A 104 2.12 -19.51 7.90
CA VAL A 104 0.98 -18.74 7.39
C VAL A 104 -0.34 -19.43 7.71
N SER A 105 -0.45 -20.73 7.47
CA SER A 105 -1.66 -21.54 7.73
C SER A 105 -2.15 -21.47 9.17
N ASP A 106 -1.23 -21.42 10.12
CA ASP A 106 -1.55 -21.40 11.55
C ASP A 106 -2.15 -20.05 11.99
N SER A 107 -1.95 -19.00 11.20
CA SER A 107 -2.55 -17.70 11.44
C SER A 107 -4.02 -17.60 10.98
N ILE A 108 -4.49 -18.49 10.11
CA ILE A 108 -5.81 -18.39 9.49
C ILE A 108 -6.98 -18.46 10.50
N PRO A 109 -7.00 -19.34 11.52
CA PRO A 109 -8.05 -19.31 12.52
C PRO A 109 -8.13 -17.97 13.26
N ARG A 110 -6.99 -17.44 13.67
CA ARG A 110 -6.90 -16.14 14.35
C ARG A 110 -7.24 -14.97 13.43
N LEU A 111 -6.86 -15.04 12.16
CA LEU A 111 -7.24 -14.08 11.14
C LEU A 111 -8.77 -13.94 11.08
N LYS A 112 -9.49 -15.05 10.97
CA LYS A 112 -10.96 -15.04 10.94
C LYS A 112 -11.55 -14.37 12.17
N GLU A 113 -11.09 -14.75 13.35
CA GLU A 113 -11.57 -14.21 14.62
C GLU A 113 -11.44 -12.68 14.69
N VAL A 114 -10.31 -12.15 14.24
CA VAL A 114 -10.01 -10.72 14.33
C VAL A 114 -10.61 -9.93 13.17
N TRP A 115 -10.55 -10.47 11.95
CA TRP A 115 -10.91 -9.69 10.77
C TRP A 115 -12.38 -9.77 10.35
N LEU A 116 -13.11 -10.85 10.66
CA LEU A 116 -14.54 -10.90 10.30
C LEU A 116 -15.33 -9.72 10.89
N PRO A 117 -15.18 -9.36 12.20
CA PRO A 117 -15.85 -8.19 12.75
C PRO A 117 -15.40 -6.86 12.10
N LEU A 118 -14.11 -6.74 11.71
CA LEU A 118 -13.60 -5.55 11.04
C LEU A 118 -14.12 -5.44 9.60
N VAL A 119 -14.29 -6.56 8.91
CA VAL A 119 -14.90 -6.62 7.58
C VAL A 119 -16.37 -6.21 7.64
N GLU A 120 -17.16 -6.74 8.58
CA GLU A 120 -18.55 -6.34 8.82
C GLU A 120 -18.67 -4.83 9.10
N ARG A 121 -17.74 -4.29 9.92
CA ARG A 121 -17.67 -2.84 10.19
C ARG A 121 -17.37 -2.05 8.93
N ALA A 122 -16.43 -2.50 8.11
CA ALA A 122 -16.07 -1.85 6.85
C ALA A 122 -17.23 -1.87 5.84
N GLU A 123 -17.93 -3.00 5.73
CA GLU A 123 -19.15 -3.13 4.90
C GLU A 123 -20.24 -2.15 5.33
N ALA A 124 -20.49 -2.03 6.63
CA ALA A 124 -21.47 -1.11 7.20
C ALA A 124 -21.13 0.37 6.92
N ARG A 125 -19.85 0.70 6.73
CA ARG A 125 -19.34 2.04 6.42
C ARG A 125 -19.14 2.29 4.92
N GLY A 126 -19.35 1.29 4.06
CA GLY A 126 -19.04 1.39 2.65
C GLY A 126 -17.53 1.40 2.34
N VAL A 127 -16.69 1.03 3.30
CA VAL A 127 -15.23 1.02 3.21
C VAL A 127 -14.73 -0.33 2.69
N ARG A 128 -13.62 -0.31 1.98
CA ARG A 128 -12.86 -1.48 1.52
C ARG A 128 -11.60 -1.62 2.36
N ILE A 129 -11.20 -2.87 2.61
CA ILE A 129 -9.95 -3.22 3.28
C ILE A 129 -8.96 -3.72 2.24
N ALA A 130 -7.75 -3.18 2.23
CA ALA A 130 -6.70 -3.57 1.29
C ALA A 130 -5.42 -3.98 2.05
N PHE A 131 -5.03 -5.24 1.93
CA PHE A 131 -3.86 -5.76 2.61
C PHE A 131 -2.60 -5.61 1.75
N GLU A 132 -1.57 -5.00 2.34
CA GLU A 132 -0.28 -4.83 1.68
C GLU A 132 0.46 -6.16 1.52
N ASN A 133 1.09 -6.33 0.36
CA ASN A 133 1.85 -7.54 0.04
C ASN A 133 3.32 -7.51 0.51
N CYS A 134 3.61 -6.80 1.60
CA CYS A 134 4.93 -6.76 2.22
C CYS A 134 5.17 -7.98 3.11
N PRO A 135 6.24 -8.78 2.91
CA PRO A 135 6.55 -9.92 3.76
C PRO A 135 7.08 -9.52 5.15
N MET A 136 7.57 -8.29 5.34
CA MET A 136 8.17 -7.81 6.58
C MET A 136 9.25 -8.76 7.15
N GLY A 137 10.11 -9.30 6.26
CA GLY A 137 11.11 -10.28 6.62
C GLY A 137 10.57 -11.69 6.91
N GLY A 138 9.27 -11.90 6.80
CA GLY A 138 8.64 -13.20 7.00
C GLY A 138 8.80 -14.13 5.79
N THR A 139 8.66 -15.43 6.07
CA THR A 139 8.59 -16.52 5.10
C THR A 139 7.27 -17.26 5.26
N TRP A 140 7.03 -18.30 4.44
CA TRP A 140 5.87 -19.16 4.64
C TRP A 140 5.82 -19.79 6.03
N GLU A 141 6.97 -20.25 6.52
CA GLU A 141 7.09 -21.01 7.76
C GLU A 141 7.17 -20.14 9.03
N SER A 142 7.63 -18.91 8.92
CA SER A 142 7.81 -18.04 10.09
C SER A 142 7.79 -16.56 9.73
N GLY A 143 7.33 -15.73 10.66
CA GLY A 143 7.31 -14.27 10.56
C GLY A 143 6.47 -13.65 11.68
N ASP A 144 6.47 -12.32 11.76
CA ASP A 144 5.92 -11.62 12.92
C ASP A 144 4.85 -10.56 12.59
N TRP A 145 4.68 -10.19 11.32
CA TRP A 145 3.92 -8.98 10.98
C TRP A 145 2.75 -9.20 10.04
N ASN A 146 2.94 -9.98 8.96
CA ASN A 146 1.98 -10.01 7.87
C ASN A 146 1.99 -11.39 7.18
N ILE A 147 0.82 -11.86 6.76
CA ILE A 147 0.70 -13.09 5.97
C ILE A 147 0.36 -12.83 4.49
N ALA A 148 -0.12 -11.64 4.12
CA ALA A 148 -0.62 -11.35 2.77
C ALA A 148 0.47 -11.08 1.72
N PHE A 149 1.60 -11.78 1.73
CA PHE A 149 2.79 -11.38 0.97
C PHE A 149 2.98 -12.07 -0.39
N ASN A 150 2.19 -13.11 -0.72
CA ASN A 150 2.26 -13.79 -2.00
C ASN A 150 0.92 -14.44 -2.39
N PRO A 151 0.76 -14.93 -3.63
CA PRO A 151 -0.49 -15.52 -4.10
C PRO A 151 -1.03 -16.69 -3.27
N ASP A 152 -0.17 -17.62 -2.84
CA ASP A 152 -0.60 -18.77 -2.03
C ASP A 152 -1.26 -18.31 -0.70
N ALA A 153 -0.69 -17.25 -0.10
CA ALA A 153 -1.25 -16.66 1.10
C ALA A 153 -2.54 -15.87 0.80
N TRP A 154 -2.64 -15.22 -0.37
CA TRP A 154 -3.87 -14.54 -0.79
C TRP A 154 -5.04 -15.49 -1.00
N GLU A 155 -4.80 -16.67 -1.57
CA GLU A 155 -5.83 -17.72 -1.69
C GLU A 155 -6.41 -18.09 -0.32
N LEU A 156 -5.55 -18.34 0.67
CA LEU A 156 -6.00 -18.65 2.03
C LEU A 156 -6.73 -17.46 2.68
N LEU A 157 -6.23 -16.26 2.48
CA LEU A 157 -6.80 -15.02 2.99
C LEU A 157 -8.23 -14.80 2.46
N PHE A 158 -8.40 -14.84 1.12
CA PHE A 158 -9.71 -14.61 0.51
C PHE A 158 -10.70 -15.75 0.76
N ALA A 159 -10.23 -16.99 0.94
CA ALA A 159 -11.06 -18.09 1.41
C ALA A 159 -11.50 -17.89 2.87
N ALA A 160 -10.65 -17.28 3.70
CA ALA A 160 -10.94 -17.00 5.10
C ALA A 160 -11.88 -15.80 5.28
N LEU A 161 -11.76 -14.79 4.42
CA LEU A 161 -12.53 -13.54 4.44
C LEU A 161 -13.26 -13.35 3.09
N PRO A 162 -14.37 -14.08 2.86
CA PRO A 162 -15.05 -14.15 1.57
C PRO A 162 -15.94 -12.92 1.30
N SER A 163 -15.35 -11.73 1.36
CA SER A 163 -16.03 -10.46 1.11
C SER A 163 -15.50 -9.78 -0.14
N GLY A 164 -16.38 -9.13 -0.90
CA GLY A 164 -16.00 -8.26 -2.01
C GLY A 164 -15.36 -6.94 -1.56
N ARG A 165 -15.35 -6.66 -0.25
CA ARG A 165 -14.72 -5.49 0.36
C ARG A 165 -13.30 -5.75 0.87
N VAL A 166 -12.78 -6.97 0.67
CA VAL A 166 -11.41 -7.35 1.04
C VAL A 166 -10.60 -7.53 -0.22
N GLY A 167 -9.46 -6.87 -0.28
CA GLY A 167 -8.55 -6.88 -1.43
C GLY A 167 -7.10 -6.62 -1.04
N LEU A 168 -6.32 -6.19 -2.00
CA LEU A 168 -4.88 -5.95 -1.89
C LEU A 168 -4.54 -4.47 -2.01
N GLU A 169 -3.65 -4.03 -1.17
CA GLU A 169 -2.74 -2.93 -1.43
C GLU A 169 -1.51 -3.54 -2.09
N TRP A 170 -1.52 -3.52 -3.42
CA TRP A 170 -0.54 -4.25 -4.21
C TRP A 170 0.66 -3.37 -4.56
N GLU A 171 1.86 -3.96 -4.51
CA GLU A 171 3.08 -3.33 -5.02
C GLU A 171 3.98 -4.35 -5.72
N PRO A 172 4.68 -3.96 -6.80
CA PRO A 172 5.57 -4.87 -7.54
C PRO A 172 6.87 -5.16 -6.81
N CYS A 173 7.38 -4.24 -5.99
CA CYS A 173 8.68 -4.33 -5.35
C CYS A 173 8.86 -5.62 -4.55
N HIS A 174 7.95 -5.89 -3.62
CA HIS A 174 8.04 -7.09 -2.79
C HIS A 174 7.84 -8.39 -3.57
N GLN A 175 7.16 -8.34 -4.70
CA GLN A 175 7.02 -9.50 -5.58
C GLN A 175 8.32 -9.77 -6.33
N ILE A 176 8.93 -8.75 -6.92
CA ILE A 176 10.25 -8.85 -7.57
C ILE A 176 11.32 -9.37 -6.61
N CYS A 177 11.33 -8.88 -5.35
CA CYS A 177 12.26 -9.36 -4.33
C CYS A 177 12.04 -10.82 -3.94
N GLN A 178 10.85 -11.37 -4.19
CA GLN A 178 10.54 -12.80 -4.07
C GLN A 178 10.76 -13.57 -5.40
N LEU A 179 11.29 -12.92 -6.44
CA LEU A 179 11.48 -13.45 -7.79
C LEU A 179 10.15 -13.82 -8.48
N ILE A 180 9.07 -13.20 -8.08
CA ILE A 180 7.76 -13.30 -8.73
C ILE A 180 7.68 -12.23 -9.82
N ASP A 181 7.29 -12.61 -11.03
CA ASP A 181 7.01 -11.64 -12.11
C ASP A 181 5.70 -10.89 -11.80
N PRO A 182 5.77 -9.57 -11.59
CA PRO A 182 4.58 -8.80 -11.23
C PRO A 182 3.55 -8.67 -12.36
N ILE A 183 3.95 -8.84 -13.62
CA ILE A 183 3.03 -8.65 -14.75
C ILE A 183 1.99 -9.77 -14.85
N PRO A 184 2.36 -11.06 -14.98
CA PRO A 184 1.38 -12.15 -14.97
C PRO A 184 0.61 -12.21 -13.66
N GLN A 185 1.27 -11.98 -12.51
CA GLN A 185 0.62 -11.96 -11.21
C GLN A 185 -0.48 -10.88 -11.14
N LEU A 186 -0.18 -9.64 -11.57
CA LEU A 186 -1.17 -8.57 -11.57
C LEU A 186 -2.35 -8.89 -12.49
N ARG A 187 -2.12 -9.51 -13.67
CA ARG A 187 -3.21 -9.91 -14.56
C ARG A 187 -4.18 -10.88 -13.90
N GLU A 188 -3.68 -11.80 -13.11
CA GLU A 188 -4.47 -12.79 -12.38
C GLU A 188 -5.26 -12.15 -11.22
N TRP A 189 -4.62 -11.25 -10.49
CA TRP A 189 -5.16 -10.72 -9.22
C TRP A 189 -5.73 -9.30 -9.30
N VAL A 190 -5.74 -8.67 -10.48
CA VAL A 190 -6.13 -7.25 -10.64
C VAL A 190 -7.53 -6.94 -10.12
N SER A 191 -8.47 -7.89 -10.16
CA SER A 191 -9.82 -7.72 -9.62
C SER A 191 -9.86 -7.56 -8.09
N ARG A 192 -8.79 -7.94 -7.40
CA ARG A 192 -8.62 -7.81 -5.96
C ARG A 192 -7.74 -6.62 -5.57
N VAL A 193 -7.17 -5.88 -6.52
CA VAL A 193 -6.33 -4.72 -6.26
C VAL A 193 -7.21 -3.50 -6.01
N PHE A 194 -7.17 -2.96 -4.80
CA PHE A 194 -7.93 -1.78 -4.38
C PHE A 194 -7.05 -0.55 -4.24
N HIS A 195 -5.79 -0.73 -3.91
CA HIS A 195 -4.79 0.32 -3.79
C HIS A 195 -3.44 -0.16 -4.34
N VAL A 196 -2.58 0.76 -4.75
CA VAL A 196 -1.25 0.44 -5.31
C VAL A 196 -0.19 1.32 -4.68
N HIS A 197 0.88 0.70 -4.17
CA HIS A 197 2.09 1.43 -3.83
C HIS A 197 3.02 1.54 -5.04
N GLY A 198 3.41 2.76 -5.34
CA GLY A 198 4.45 3.09 -6.29
C GLY A 198 5.83 2.84 -5.69
N LYS A 199 6.27 1.60 -5.71
CA LYS A 199 7.55 1.14 -5.19
C LYS A 199 8.20 0.18 -6.17
N ASP A 200 9.43 0.46 -6.55
CA ASP A 200 10.21 -0.27 -7.53
C ASP A 200 11.22 -1.21 -6.87
N ALA A 201 11.83 -2.07 -7.64
CA ALA A 201 12.90 -2.94 -7.19
C ALA A 201 14.01 -3.07 -8.23
N GLU A 202 15.23 -3.30 -7.76
CA GLU A 202 16.41 -3.59 -8.56
C GLU A 202 17.03 -4.90 -8.09
N ILE A 203 17.18 -5.88 -9.01
CA ILE A 203 17.87 -7.13 -8.73
C ILE A 203 19.33 -7.04 -9.16
N ASP A 204 20.25 -7.23 -8.22
CA ASP A 204 21.65 -7.53 -8.50
C ASP A 204 21.76 -8.98 -9.01
N ARG A 205 21.70 -9.12 -10.35
CA ARG A 205 21.78 -10.42 -11.02
C ARG A 205 23.10 -11.12 -10.79
N HIS A 206 24.21 -10.39 -10.59
CA HIS A 206 25.50 -10.97 -10.27
C HIS A 206 25.50 -11.55 -8.86
N CYS A 207 25.00 -10.81 -7.87
CA CYS A 207 24.85 -11.30 -6.51
C CYS A 207 23.94 -12.54 -6.47
N LEU A 208 22.79 -12.47 -7.13
CA LEU A 208 21.85 -13.59 -7.21
C LEU A 208 22.49 -14.83 -7.82
N ALA A 209 23.19 -14.70 -8.95
CA ALA A 209 23.82 -15.82 -9.66
C ALA A 209 24.99 -16.46 -8.91
N THR A 210 25.72 -15.67 -8.10
CA THR A 210 26.96 -16.15 -7.45
C THR A 210 26.80 -16.45 -5.97
N ARG A 211 25.77 -15.92 -5.30
CA ARG A 211 25.54 -16.06 -3.85
C ARG A 211 24.14 -16.55 -3.49
N GLY A 212 23.23 -16.60 -4.45
CA GLY A 212 21.84 -17.02 -4.24
C GLY A 212 21.03 -16.02 -3.44
N ILE A 213 19.84 -16.45 -3.00
CA ILE A 213 18.86 -15.61 -2.29
C ILE A 213 19.12 -15.49 -0.79
N SER A 214 19.91 -16.42 -0.21
CA SER A 214 20.15 -16.52 1.24
C SER A 214 21.56 -16.11 1.64
N GLY A 215 22.27 -15.37 0.78
CA GLY A 215 23.62 -14.87 1.06
C GLY A 215 23.63 -13.71 2.07
N ALA A 216 24.81 -13.37 2.60
CA ALA A 216 24.99 -12.24 3.52
C ALA A 216 24.76 -10.87 2.86
N LYS A 217 24.83 -10.79 1.53
CA LYS A 217 24.56 -9.57 0.76
C LYS A 217 23.17 -9.66 0.15
N PRO A 218 22.37 -8.60 0.23
CA PRO A 218 21.07 -8.56 -0.44
C PRO A 218 21.27 -8.63 -1.96
N PHE A 219 20.41 -9.37 -2.63
CA PHE A 219 20.37 -9.45 -4.09
C PHE A 219 19.28 -8.53 -4.70
N CYS A 220 18.42 -7.96 -3.87
CA CYS A 220 17.34 -7.08 -4.28
C CYS A 220 17.36 -5.80 -3.45
N TRP A 221 17.17 -4.68 -4.11
CA TRP A 221 17.09 -3.36 -3.50
C TRP A 221 15.73 -2.75 -3.78
N HIS A 222 15.11 -2.17 -2.76
CA HIS A 222 13.92 -1.35 -2.93
C HIS A 222 14.30 -0.01 -3.56
N ARG A 223 13.57 0.42 -4.58
CA ARG A 223 13.85 1.65 -5.32
C ARG A 223 12.59 2.50 -5.43
N ALA A 224 12.77 3.80 -5.60
CA ALA A 224 11.67 4.64 -6.03
C ALA A 224 11.33 4.36 -7.51
N PRO A 225 10.07 4.51 -7.96
CA PRO A 225 9.67 4.25 -9.34
C PRO A 225 10.53 4.97 -10.38
N GLY A 226 11.03 4.19 -11.34
CA GLY A 226 11.92 4.67 -12.40
C GLY A 226 13.41 4.53 -12.10
N PHE A 227 13.78 4.11 -10.90
CA PHE A 227 15.16 3.75 -10.56
C PHE A 227 15.39 2.24 -10.46
N GLY A 228 14.32 1.45 -10.55
CA GLY A 228 14.36 -0.02 -10.59
C GLY A 228 14.10 -0.58 -11.98
N GLN A 229 13.60 -1.81 -12.01
CA GLN A 229 13.37 -2.55 -13.26
C GLN A 229 11.88 -2.84 -13.54
N THR A 230 10.96 -2.24 -12.78
CA THR A 230 9.52 -2.44 -12.92
C THR A 230 8.99 -1.81 -14.20
N ASP A 231 8.25 -2.58 -15.01
CA ASP A 231 7.54 -2.04 -16.18
C ASP A 231 6.21 -1.37 -15.76
N TRP A 232 6.32 -0.14 -15.29
CA TRP A 232 5.17 0.65 -14.87
C TRP A 232 4.20 0.96 -16.00
N THR A 233 4.65 1.02 -17.25
CA THR A 233 3.78 1.23 -18.40
C THR A 233 2.81 0.07 -18.59
N SER A 234 3.33 -1.17 -18.54
CA SER A 234 2.51 -2.38 -18.58
C SER A 234 1.58 -2.51 -17.36
N ILE A 235 2.08 -2.24 -16.15
CA ILE A 235 1.28 -2.26 -14.91
C ILE A 235 0.09 -1.30 -15.03
N ILE A 236 0.33 -0.04 -15.38
CA ILE A 236 -0.73 0.97 -15.51
C ILE A 236 -1.73 0.57 -16.61
N SER A 237 -1.25 -0.01 -17.71
CA SER A 237 -2.12 -0.50 -18.80
C SER A 237 -3.03 -1.62 -18.33
N ILE A 238 -2.51 -2.58 -17.55
CA ILE A 238 -3.30 -3.68 -16.96
C ILE A 238 -4.36 -3.12 -15.99
N LEU A 239 -3.95 -2.25 -15.07
CA LEU A 239 -4.84 -1.61 -14.11
C LEU A 239 -5.98 -0.87 -14.81
N ARG A 240 -5.68 -0.05 -15.82
CA ARG A 240 -6.68 0.68 -16.62
C ARG A 240 -7.61 -0.26 -17.39
N GLY A 241 -7.06 -1.29 -18.03
CA GLY A 241 -7.82 -2.30 -18.76
C GLY A 241 -8.80 -3.06 -17.87
N ALA A 242 -8.47 -3.25 -16.60
CA ALA A 242 -9.34 -3.84 -15.59
C ALA A 242 -10.32 -2.86 -14.94
N GLY A 243 -10.29 -1.58 -15.33
CA GLY A 243 -11.19 -0.55 -14.77
C GLY A 243 -10.73 0.04 -13.43
N TYR A 244 -9.46 -0.17 -13.03
CA TYR A 244 -8.91 0.46 -11.83
C TYR A 244 -8.95 1.99 -11.93
N ARG A 245 -9.48 2.64 -10.90
CA ARG A 245 -9.65 4.12 -10.80
C ARG A 245 -8.95 4.71 -9.58
N GLY A 246 -8.25 3.87 -8.80
CA GLY A 246 -7.53 4.28 -7.60
C GLY A 246 -6.22 5.01 -7.90
N ALA A 247 -5.55 5.41 -6.84
CA ALA A 247 -4.25 6.05 -6.88
C ALA A 247 -3.10 5.02 -6.97
N ILE A 248 -1.94 5.51 -7.38
CA ILE A 248 -0.64 4.85 -7.18
C ILE A 248 0.16 5.79 -6.29
N ASP A 249 0.24 5.50 -5.00
CA ASP A 249 0.92 6.34 -4.03
C ASP A 249 2.39 5.92 -3.88
N ILE A 250 3.30 6.87 -4.03
CA ILE A 250 4.74 6.61 -4.04
C ILE A 250 5.23 6.29 -2.63
N GLU A 251 5.89 5.14 -2.50
CA GLU A 251 6.61 4.73 -1.31
C GLU A 251 8.12 4.71 -1.60
N GLY A 252 8.79 5.83 -1.36
CA GLY A 252 10.18 6.05 -1.82
C GLY A 252 11.27 5.98 -0.75
N TRP A 253 10.93 6.04 0.54
CA TRP A 253 11.90 6.17 1.63
C TRP A 253 12.84 4.97 1.85
N HIS A 254 12.54 3.82 1.25
CA HIS A 254 13.39 2.62 1.27
C HIS A 254 14.51 2.62 0.23
N ASP A 255 14.54 3.59 -0.68
CA ASP A 255 15.58 3.65 -1.71
C ASP A 255 16.95 3.87 -1.06
N PRO A 256 17.98 3.03 -1.37
CA PRO A 256 19.28 3.15 -0.73
C PRO A 256 20.07 4.38 -1.18
N VAL A 257 19.70 5.00 -2.30
CA VAL A 257 20.36 6.17 -2.89
C VAL A 257 19.53 7.43 -2.64
N TYR A 258 18.23 7.37 -2.96
CA TYR A 258 17.32 8.52 -2.85
C TYR A 258 16.60 8.48 -1.49
N ARG A 259 17.36 8.69 -0.44
CA ARG A 259 16.94 8.74 0.96
C ARG A 259 17.50 10.00 1.63
N ASP A 260 17.11 10.23 2.86
CA ASP A 260 17.53 11.35 3.70
C ASP A 260 17.36 12.69 2.93
N GLU A 261 18.41 13.44 2.65
CA GLU A 261 18.36 14.72 1.92
C GLU A 261 17.91 14.57 0.45
N LEU A 262 18.07 13.38 -0.16
CA LEU A 262 17.68 13.09 -1.54
C LEU A 262 16.28 12.45 -1.64
N GLU A 263 15.61 12.15 -0.52
CA GLU A 263 14.31 11.46 -0.52
C GLU A 263 13.29 12.19 -1.40
N MET A 264 13.11 13.50 -1.22
CA MET A 264 12.14 14.25 -2.02
C MET A 264 12.54 14.33 -3.49
N THR A 265 13.83 14.39 -3.81
CA THR A 265 14.32 14.31 -5.19
C THR A 265 13.89 13.01 -5.85
N GLY A 266 14.04 11.88 -5.16
CA GLY A 266 13.60 10.58 -5.63
C GLY A 266 12.08 10.48 -5.79
N GLN A 267 11.32 10.99 -4.84
CA GLN A 267 9.85 10.98 -4.91
C GLN A 267 9.31 11.83 -6.06
N VAL A 268 9.85 13.02 -6.30
CA VAL A 268 9.44 13.87 -7.43
C VAL A 268 9.86 13.24 -8.77
N HIS A 269 11.02 12.57 -8.83
CA HIS A 269 11.38 11.78 -10.01
C HIS A 269 10.37 10.66 -10.27
N ALA A 270 10.03 9.91 -9.23
CA ALA A 270 9.04 8.82 -9.30
C ALA A 270 7.67 9.31 -9.77
N LEU A 271 7.19 10.44 -9.25
CA LEU A 271 5.96 11.08 -9.71
C LEU A 271 5.99 11.34 -11.21
N ARG A 272 7.03 12.00 -11.71
CA ARG A 272 7.18 12.31 -13.14
C ARG A 272 7.31 11.05 -13.99
N HIS A 273 7.99 10.02 -13.48
CA HIS A 273 8.10 8.74 -14.15
C HIS A 273 6.74 8.07 -14.30
N LEU A 274 5.97 7.93 -13.22
CA LEU A 274 4.64 7.33 -13.24
C LEU A 274 3.66 8.14 -14.13
N GLN A 275 3.74 9.47 -14.10
CA GLN A 275 2.96 10.34 -14.99
C GLN A 275 3.28 10.07 -16.47
N ARG A 276 4.55 9.89 -16.83
CA ARG A 276 4.93 9.48 -18.21
C ARG A 276 4.42 8.08 -18.54
N CYS A 277 4.55 7.12 -17.64
CA CYS A 277 4.07 5.74 -17.85
C CYS A 277 2.55 5.66 -18.04
N ARG A 278 1.79 6.57 -17.45
CA ARG A 278 0.32 6.67 -17.69
C ARG A 278 -0.06 7.39 -18.97
N GLY A 279 0.90 7.91 -19.74
CA GLY A 279 0.67 8.64 -21.01
C GLY A 279 0.62 10.16 -20.87
N GLY A 280 1.10 10.72 -19.74
CA GLY A 280 1.11 12.16 -19.48
C GLY A 280 -0.24 12.72 -19.02
N GLU A 281 -0.57 13.93 -19.44
CA GLU A 281 -1.84 14.60 -19.11
C GLU A 281 -3.01 13.97 -19.85
N PHE A 282 -4.21 14.08 -19.25
CA PHE A 282 -5.45 13.64 -19.92
C PHE A 282 -5.75 14.55 -21.09
N VAL A 283 -5.91 13.96 -22.28
CA VAL A 283 -6.34 14.66 -23.50
C VAL A 283 -7.74 14.20 -23.86
N LEU A 284 -8.67 15.15 -23.91
CA LEU A 284 -10.05 14.88 -24.31
C LEU A 284 -10.10 14.47 -25.79
N ASN A 285 -10.86 13.42 -26.10
CA ASN A 285 -11.11 13.07 -27.49
C ASN A 285 -11.90 14.20 -28.19
N PRO A 286 -11.55 14.56 -29.45
CA PRO A 286 -12.35 15.52 -30.20
C PRO A 286 -13.77 14.98 -30.43
N VAL A 287 -14.76 15.83 -30.16
CA VAL A 287 -16.15 15.53 -30.50
C VAL A 287 -16.38 16.01 -31.94
N ILE A 288 -16.71 15.08 -32.85
CA ILE A 288 -17.11 15.40 -34.22
C ILE A 288 -18.62 15.36 -34.22
N GLU A 289 -19.25 16.52 -34.35
CA GLU A 289 -20.71 16.59 -34.59
C GLU A 289 -21.00 15.93 -35.93
N ALA A 290 -21.99 15.03 -35.96
CA ALA A 290 -22.41 14.25 -37.13
C ALA A 290 -23.26 15.08 -38.06
#